data_317add90598082b91932c0924925dd39
#
_entry.id   317add90598082b91932c0924925dd39
#
_cell.length_a   1.000
_cell.length_b   1.000
_cell.length_c   1.000
_cell.angle_alpha   90.00
_cell.angle_beta   90.00
_cell.angle_gamma   90.00
#
_symmetry.space_group_name_H-M   'P 1'
#
loop_
_entity.id
_entity.type
_entity.pdbx_description
1 polymer ?
#
loop_
_entity_poly.entity_id
_entity_poly.type
_entity_poly.pdbx_seq_one_letter_code
_entity_poly.pdbx_strand_id
1 'polypeptide(L)'
;MSTVRSIERAASDQKIILTIGADATAAQAAQLLGNHRVGVLVVVDDRQQVVGIVSERDIVAKVVGPCLDPRTAPVSQVMISQVVCCNMDTPVQQAQRLMARHRIRHLPIIEDGQCVGMVSSRDILLHELNQTRKIARRQCQVLNDLERQHPGITQLQRDAVGRVVV
;
A
#
# COMPACT_ATOMS: atom_id res chain seq x y z
N MET A 1 -14.54 11.14 2.03
CA MET A 1 -13.96 9.78 1.83
C MET A 1 -12.44 9.90 1.77
N SER A 2 -11.72 8.94 2.34
CA SER A 2 -10.24 8.91 2.30
C SER A 2 -9.75 8.46 0.93
N THR A 3 -8.77 9.15 0.36
CA THR A 3 -8.15 8.80 -0.92
C THR A 3 -6.70 8.37 -0.72
N VAL A 4 -6.09 7.78 -1.76
CA VAL A 4 -4.68 7.37 -1.77
C VAL A 4 -3.76 8.56 -1.42
N ARG A 5 -4.07 9.77 -1.88
CA ARG A 5 -3.37 11.02 -1.52
C ARG A 5 -3.27 11.24 -0.01
N SER A 6 -4.29 10.84 0.76
CA SER A 6 -4.26 10.99 2.22
C SER A 6 -3.33 9.99 2.91
N ILE A 7 -3.06 8.85 2.28
CA ILE A 7 -2.08 7.85 2.74
C ILE A 7 -0.67 8.35 2.45
N GLU A 8 -0.40 8.82 1.23
CA GLU A 8 0.92 9.32 0.82
C GLU A 8 1.36 10.53 1.67
N ARG A 9 0.45 11.46 1.96
CA ARG A 9 0.74 12.59 2.86
C ARG A 9 1.01 12.19 4.30
N ALA A 10 0.46 11.07 4.76
CA ALA A 10 0.67 10.57 6.12
C ALA A 10 1.94 9.70 6.25
N ALA A 11 2.46 9.18 5.13
CA ALA A 11 3.75 8.52 5.07
C ALA A 11 4.84 9.59 5.04
N SER A 12 5.34 9.98 6.22
CA SER A 12 6.36 11.03 6.38
C SER A 12 7.73 10.66 5.81
N ASP A 13 7.98 9.41 5.46
CA ASP A 13 9.17 8.96 4.75
C ASP A 13 8.86 8.91 3.25
N GLN A 14 9.59 9.69 2.46
CA GLN A 14 9.55 9.58 1.00
C GLN A 14 9.83 8.13 0.61
N LYS A 15 8.78 7.41 0.23
CA LYS A 15 8.94 6.08 -0.34
C LYS A 15 9.71 6.23 -1.64
N ILE A 16 10.92 5.72 -1.65
CA ILE A 16 11.73 5.67 -2.86
C ILE A 16 11.03 4.72 -3.83
N ILE A 17 10.58 5.27 -4.95
CA ILE A 17 10.07 4.48 -6.07
C ILE A 17 11.30 3.97 -6.80
N LEU A 18 11.51 2.67 -6.74
CA LEU A 18 12.61 2.05 -7.46
C LEU A 18 12.12 1.63 -8.84
N THR A 19 12.82 2.10 -9.85
CA THR A 19 12.56 1.77 -11.25
C THR A 19 13.69 0.95 -11.84
N ILE A 20 13.38 0.19 -12.89
CA ILE A 20 14.36 -0.59 -13.68
C ILE A 20 13.95 -0.57 -15.14
N GLY A 21 14.91 -0.60 -16.06
CA GLY A 21 14.65 -0.71 -17.49
C GLY A 21 14.18 -2.12 -17.88
N ALA A 22 13.39 -2.19 -18.94
CA ALA A 22 12.84 -3.45 -19.44
C ALA A 22 13.92 -4.39 -20.01
N ASP A 23 15.05 -3.86 -20.45
CA ASP A 23 16.22 -4.54 -20.98
C ASP A 23 17.22 -5.00 -19.90
N ALA A 24 17.08 -4.51 -18.67
CA ALA A 24 17.88 -4.97 -17.55
C ALA A 24 17.66 -6.46 -17.27
N THR A 25 18.62 -7.10 -16.60
CA THR A 25 18.54 -8.53 -16.30
C THR A 25 17.75 -8.83 -15.03
N ALA A 26 17.22 -10.04 -14.92
CA ALA A 26 16.57 -10.51 -13.71
C ALA A 26 17.51 -10.51 -12.49
N ALA A 27 18.82 -10.73 -12.71
CA ALA A 27 19.82 -10.62 -11.66
C ALA A 27 19.94 -9.19 -11.11
N GLN A 28 19.93 -8.17 -12.00
CA GLN A 28 19.94 -6.77 -11.60
C GLN A 28 18.66 -6.39 -10.85
N ALA A 29 17.50 -6.88 -11.32
CA ALA A 29 16.24 -6.70 -10.61
C ALA A 29 16.28 -7.32 -9.21
N ALA A 30 16.77 -8.55 -9.08
CA ALA A 30 16.91 -9.23 -7.79
C ALA A 30 17.84 -8.48 -6.83
N GLN A 31 18.97 -7.94 -7.33
CA GLN A 31 19.88 -7.11 -6.54
C GLN A 31 19.23 -5.84 -6.03
N LEU A 32 18.49 -5.12 -6.88
CA LEU A 32 17.77 -3.92 -6.47
C LEU A 32 16.70 -4.22 -5.40
N LEU A 33 15.92 -5.27 -5.60
CA LEU A 33 14.91 -5.73 -4.63
C LEU A 33 15.57 -6.03 -3.27
N GLY A 34 16.64 -6.81 -3.27
CA GLY A 34 17.35 -7.21 -2.06
C GLY A 34 18.05 -6.05 -1.36
N ASN A 35 18.79 -5.21 -2.07
CA ASN A 35 19.56 -4.10 -1.51
C ASN A 35 18.64 -3.06 -0.83
N HIS A 36 17.48 -2.81 -1.42
CA HIS A 36 16.52 -1.83 -0.92
C HIS A 36 15.41 -2.43 -0.05
N ARG A 37 15.40 -3.76 0.12
CA ARG A 37 14.38 -4.49 0.90
C ARG A 37 12.95 -4.16 0.44
N VAL A 38 12.74 -4.09 -0.87
CA VAL A 38 11.43 -3.88 -1.48
C VAL A 38 11.00 -5.15 -2.21
N GLY A 39 9.71 -5.42 -2.27
CA GLY A 39 9.18 -6.63 -2.93
C GLY A 39 8.80 -6.43 -4.39
N VAL A 40 8.90 -5.20 -4.93
CA VAL A 40 8.45 -4.87 -6.29
C VAL A 40 9.24 -3.69 -6.84
N LEU A 41 9.52 -3.73 -8.15
CA LEU A 41 10.09 -2.62 -8.93
C LEU A 41 9.11 -2.22 -10.03
N VAL A 42 9.11 -0.95 -10.36
CA VAL A 42 8.40 -0.42 -11.52
C VAL A 42 9.32 -0.53 -12.74
N VAL A 43 8.83 -1.13 -13.81
CA VAL A 43 9.59 -1.23 -15.07
C VAL A 43 9.21 -0.05 -15.95
N VAL A 44 10.22 0.67 -16.40
CA VAL A 44 10.04 1.88 -17.23
C VAL A 44 10.78 1.75 -18.56
N ASP A 45 10.29 2.49 -19.55
CA ASP A 45 10.99 2.68 -20.83
C ASP A 45 11.97 3.88 -20.78
N ASP A 46 12.61 4.17 -21.91
CA ASP A 46 13.56 5.28 -22.05
C ASP A 46 12.93 6.66 -21.82
N ARG A 47 11.60 6.76 -21.90
CA ARG A 47 10.83 7.98 -21.62
C ARG A 47 10.32 8.06 -20.19
N GLN A 48 10.76 7.13 -19.33
CA GLN A 48 10.29 6.99 -17.93
C GLN A 48 8.80 6.67 -17.81
N GLN A 49 8.19 6.13 -18.87
CA GLN A 49 6.82 5.67 -18.83
C GLN A 49 6.76 4.25 -18.25
N VAL A 50 5.75 3.97 -17.46
CA VAL A 50 5.56 2.65 -16.85
C VAL A 50 5.12 1.65 -17.91
N VAL A 51 5.96 0.64 -18.15
CA VAL A 51 5.70 -0.45 -19.10
C VAL A 51 5.43 -1.79 -18.41
N GLY A 52 5.71 -1.88 -17.12
CA GLY A 52 5.49 -3.12 -16.36
C GLY A 52 5.80 -2.98 -14.88
N ILE A 53 5.66 -4.09 -14.17
CA ILE A 53 6.15 -4.29 -12.81
C ILE A 53 6.84 -5.65 -12.72
N VAL A 54 7.85 -5.77 -11.89
CA VAL A 54 8.52 -7.03 -11.58
C VAL A 54 8.67 -7.18 -10.07
N SER A 55 8.33 -8.35 -9.54
CA SER A 55 8.40 -8.66 -8.12
C SER A 55 9.33 -9.84 -7.84
N GLU A 56 9.71 -10.02 -6.57
CA GLU A 56 10.43 -11.21 -6.10
C GLU A 56 9.73 -12.51 -6.55
N ARG A 57 8.38 -12.54 -6.47
CA ARG A 57 7.58 -13.69 -6.89
C ARG A 57 7.72 -13.96 -8.38
N ASP A 58 7.76 -12.92 -9.23
CA ASP A 58 7.93 -13.08 -10.68
C ASP A 58 9.30 -13.69 -11.00
N ILE A 59 10.36 -13.23 -10.33
CA ILE A 59 11.70 -13.78 -10.50
C ILE A 59 11.74 -15.26 -10.09
N VAL A 60 11.15 -15.61 -8.94
CA VAL A 60 11.09 -17.00 -8.49
C VAL A 60 10.29 -17.87 -9.47
N ALA A 61 9.13 -17.43 -9.90
CA ALA A 61 8.23 -18.22 -10.74
C ALA A 61 8.70 -18.34 -12.19
N LYS A 62 9.32 -17.29 -12.75
CA LYS A 62 9.62 -17.20 -14.19
C LYS A 62 11.10 -17.35 -14.52
N VAL A 63 12.00 -17.28 -13.53
CA VAL A 63 13.44 -17.45 -13.72
C VAL A 63 13.94 -18.66 -12.96
N VAL A 64 13.74 -18.70 -11.64
CA VAL A 64 14.26 -19.80 -10.79
C VAL A 64 13.51 -21.10 -11.07
N GLY A 65 12.16 -21.06 -11.13
CA GLY A 65 11.35 -22.26 -11.38
C GLY A 65 11.70 -22.97 -12.70
N PRO A 66 11.80 -22.24 -13.84
CA PRO A 66 12.21 -22.81 -15.12
C PRO A 66 13.73 -23.03 -15.26
N CYS A 67 14.55 -22.73 -14.24
CA CYS A 67 16.01 -22.83 -14.27
C CYS A 67 16.68 -21.94 -15.35
N LEU A 68 16.13 -20.75 -15.62
CA LEU A 68 16.76 -19.80 -16.53
C LEU A 68 17.96 -19.11 -15.87
N ASP A 69 18.96 -18.71 -16.67
CA ASP A 69 20.06 -17.90 -16.14
C ASP A 69 19.60 -16.46 -15.88
N PRO A 70 19.55 -16.01 -14.62
CA PRO A 70 19.09 -14.68 -14.29
C PRO A 70 19.98 -13.57 -14.83
N ARG A 71 21.23 -13.87 -15.23
CA ARG A 71 22.18 -12.91 -15.80
C ARG A 71 21.86 -12.57 -17.26
N THR A 72 21.10 -13.42 -17.93
CA THR A 72 20.72 -13.23 -19.32
C THR A 72 19.22 -13.04 -19.56
N ALA A 73 18.38 -13.47 -18.61
CA ALA A 73 16.93 -13.29 -18.69
C ALA A 73 16.58 -11.79 -18.54
N PRO A 74 16.03 -11.11 -19.56
CA PRO A 74 15.69 -9.71 -19.46
C PRO A 74 14.41 -9.52 -18.64
N VAL A 75 14.30 -8.37 -17.94
CA VAL A 75 13.12 -8.00 -17.14
C VAL A 75 11.85 -8.00 -17.98
N SER A 76 11.91 -7.62 -19.25
CA SER A 76 10.76 -7.65 -20.17
C SER A 76 10.11 -9.02 -20.34
N GLN A 77 10.84 -10.12 -20.17
CA GLN A 77 10.28 -11.48 -20.19
C GLN A 77 9.70 -11.90 -18.84
N VAL A 78 10.15 -11.26 -17.77
CA VAL A 78 9.79 -11.62 -16.38
C VAL A 78 8.66 -10.75 -15.86
N MET A 79 8.62 -9.48 -16.27
CA MET A 79 7.66 -8.50 -15.79
C MET A 79 6.20 -8.88 -16.09
N ILE A 80 5.28 -8.20 -15.41
CA ILE A 80 3.85 -8.15 -15.73
C ILE A 80 3.63 -6.82 -16.45
N SER A 81 3.26 -6.87 -17.74
CA SER A 81 3.02 -5.69 -18.58
C SER A 81 1.63 -5.07 -18.38
N GLN A 82 0.64 -5.87 -17.98
CA GLN A 82 -0.69 -5.35 -17.62
C GLN A 82 -0.68 -4.86 -16.17
N VAL A 83 -0.21 -3.62 -15.97
CA VAL A 83 -0.05 -3.04 -14.64
C VAL A 83 -1.41 -2.63 -14.08
N VAL A 84 -1.79 -3.24 -12.94
CA VAL A 84 -2.91 -2.76 -12.14
C VAL A 84 -2.41 -1.59 -11.31
N CYS A 85 -2.97 -0.41 -11.51
CA CYS A 85 -2.54 0.84 -10.88
C CYS A 85 -3.73 1.63 -10.32
N CYS A 86 -3.41 2.70 -9.62
CA CYS A 86 -4.36 3.70 -9.16
C CYS A 86 -3.78 5.11 -9.40
N ASN A 87 -4.57 6.15 -9.10
CA ASN A 87 -4.09 7.53 -9.04
C ASN A 87 -4.24 8.10 -7.62
N MET A 88 -3.76 9.32 -7.40
CA MET A 88 -3.81 9.96 -6.07
C MET A 88 -5.24 10.15 -5.55
N ASP A 89 -6.22 10.32 -6.43
CA ASP A 89 -7.61 10.58 -6.05
C ASP A 89 -8.44 9.30 -5.90
N THR A 90 -7.84 8.14 -6.18
CA THR A 90 -8.50 6.84 -6.00
C THR A 90 -8.91 6.65 -4.54
N PRO A 91 -10.20 6.33 -4.27
CA PRO A 91 -10.66 6.00 -2.92
C PRO A 91 -9.90 4.83 -2.33
N VAL A 92 -9.54 4.91 -1.05
CA VAL A 92 -8.78 3.85 -0.34
C VAL A 92 -9.46 2.49 -0.47
N GLN A 93 -10.79 2.45 -0.33
CA GLN A 93 -11.58 1.23 -0.48
C GLN A 93 -11.51 0.63 -1.90
N GLN A 94 -11.41 1.48 -2.93
CA GLN A 94 -11.23 1.00 -4.30
C GLN A 94 -9.83 0.41 -4.49
N ALA A 95 -8.79 1.04 -3.95
CA ALA A 95 -7.43 0.50 -3.96
C ALA A 95 -7.37 -0.88 -3.27
N GLN A 96 -8.04 -1.04 -2.12
CA GLN A 96 -8.16 -2.34 -1.44
C GLN A 96 -8.85 -3.40 -2.32
N ARG A 97 -9.97 -3.04 -2.97
CA ARG A 97 -10.69 -3.96 -3.88
C ARG A 97 -9.82 -4.39 -5.05
N LEU A 98 -9.05 -3.48 -5.64
CA LEU A 98 -8.11 -3.80 -6.71
C LEU A 98 -7.04 -4.79 -6.23
N MET A 99 -6.42 -4.53 -5.07
CA MET A 99 -5.43 -5.44 -4.49
C MET A 99 -6.02 -6.83 -4.23
N ALA A 100 -7.21 -6.91 -3.63
CA ALA A 100 -7.88 -8.17 -3.34
C ALA A 100 -8.25 -8.94 -4.62
N ARG A 101 -8.86 -8.26 -5.60
CA ARG A 101 -9.28 -8.85 -6.86
C ARG A 101 -8.11 -9.44 -7.65
N HIS A 102 -6.99 -8.72 -7.70
CA HIS A 102 -5.80 -9.11 -8.46
C HIS A 102 -4.78 -9.89 -7.63
N ARG A 103 -5.05 -10.15 -6.33
CA ARG A 103 -4.15 -10.85 -5.40
C ARG A 103 -2.76 -10.21 -5.32
N ILE A 104 -2.71 -8.89 -5.38
CA ILE A 104 -1.51 -8.08 -5.27
C ILE A 104 -1.51 -7.28 -3.97
N ARG A 105 -0.34 -6.89 -3.49
CA ARG A 105 -0.17 -6.14 -2.23
C ARG A 105 0.35 -4.73 -2.42
N HIS A 106 0.67 -4.37 -3.65
CA HIS A 106 1.22 -3.07 -4.03
C HIS A 106 0.48 -2.58 -5.27
N LEU A 107 0.12 -1.31 -5.29
CA LEU A 107 -0.44 -0.60 -6.43
C LEU A 107 0.46 0.59 -6.75
N PRO A 108 1.05 0.64 -7.93
CA PRO A 108 1.67 1.85 -8.43
C PRO A 108 0.64 2.98 -8.54
N ILE A 109 1.03 4.16 -8.14
CA ILE A 109 0.25 5.38 -8.34
C ILE A 109 0.79 6.02 -9.60
N ILE A 110 -0.04 6.09 -10.64
CA ILE A 110 0.36 6.57 -11.96
C ILE A 110 -0.38 7.87 -12.26
N GLU A 111 0.36 8.90 -12.66
CA GLU A 111 -0.13 10.16 -13.19
C GLU A 111 0.63 10.44 -14.49
N ASP A 112 -0.07 10.76 -15.57
CA ASP A 112 0.49 11.04 -16.91
C ASP A 112 1.47 9.97 -17.42
N GLY A 113 1.18 8.69 -17.11
CA GLY A 113 1.99 7.55 -17.51
C GLY A 113 3.25 7.31 -16.66
N GLN A 114 3.55 8.18 -15.72
CA GLN A 114 4.69 8.06 -14.81
C GLN A 114 4.27 7.56 -13.43
N CYS A 115 5.13 6.78 -12.80
CA CYS A 115 4.90 6.33 -11.42
C CYS A 115 5.30 7.45 -10.45
N VAL A 116 4.31 8.01 -9.76
CA VAL A 116 4.50 9.10 -8.78
C VAL A 116 4.46 8.61 -7.34
N GLY A 117 4.14 7.34 -7.11
CA GLY A 117 4.05 6.75 -5.78
C GLY A 117 3.77 5.25 -5.81
N MET A 118 3.74 4.67 -4.61
CA MET A 118 3.39 3.26 -4.41
C MET A 118 2.57 3.12 -3.14
N VAL A 119 1.38 2.57 -3.23
CA VAL A 119 0.56 2.25 -2.06
C VAL A 119 0.52 0.74 -1.84
N SER A 120 0.75 0.30 -0.60
CA SER A 120 0.67 -1.11 -0.22
C SER A 120 -0.54 -1.40 0.68
N SER A 121 -0.92 -2.67 0.78
CA SER A 121 -1.95 -3.14 1.71
C SER A 121 -1.61 -2.80 3.17
N ARG A 122 -0.31 -2.77 3.52
CA ARG A 122 0.18 -2.35 4.84
C ARG A 122 -0.09 -0.87 5.10
N ASP A 123 0.14 -0.01 4.10
CA ASP A 123 -0.10 1.43 4.23
C ASP A 123 -1.58 1.72 4.45
N ILE A 124 -2.44 1.02 3.72
CA ILE A 124 -3.89 1.12 3.87
C ILE A 124 -4.30 0.69 5.28
N LEU A 125 -3.81 -0.46 5.75
CA LEU A 125 -4.12 -0.96 7.09
C LEU A 125 -3.68 0.04 8.18
N LEU A 126 -2.47 0.57 8.10
CA LEU A 126 -1.97 1.56 9.04
C LEU A 126 -2.80 2.85 9.01
N HIS A 127 -3.22 3.28 7.83
CA HIS A 127 -4.09 4.44 7.67
C HIS A 127 -5.43 4.22 8.37
N GLU A 128 -6.09 3.08 8.16
CA GLU A 128 -7.36 2.71 8.79
C GLU A 128 -7.25 2.62 10.31
N LEU A 129 -6.21 1.98 10.82
CA LEU A 129 -5.93 1.91 12.26
C LEU A 129 -5.77 3.31 12.86
N ASN A 130 -5.05 4.19 12.19
CA ASN A 130 -4.85 5.56 12.65
C ASN A 130 -6.15 6.37 12.63
N GLN A 131 -7.01 6.18 11.63
CA GLN A 131 -8.33 6.81 11.58
C GLN A 131 -9.23 6.33 12.73
N THR A 132 -9.28 5.03 12.97
CA THR A 132 -10.05 4.44 14.08
C THR A 132 -9.58 4.97 15.44
N ARG A 133 -8.25 5.04 15.65
CA ARG A 133 -7.67 5.63 16.87
C ARG A 133 -8.03 7.11 17.05
N LYS A 134 -8.03 7.89 15.97
CA LYS A 134 -8.45 9.31 16.04
C LYS A 134 -9.90 9.45 16.42
N ILE A 135 -10.79 8.61 15.87
CA ILE A 135 -12.22 8.61 16.21
C ILE A 135 -12.42 8.24 17.68
N ALA A 136 -11.80 7.16 18.15
CA ALA A 136 -11.88 6.72 19.54
C ALA A 136 -11.40 7.80 20.52
N ARG A 137 -10.26 8.45 20.22
CA ARG A 137 -9.75 9.57 21.06
C ARG A 137 -10.73 10.73 21.13
N ARG A 138 -11.34 11.12 19.99
CA ARG A 138 -12.34 12.19 19.96
C ARG A 138 -13.57 11.84 20.78
N GLN A 139 -14.05 10.59 20.69
CA GLN A 139 -15.19 10.12 21.47
C GLN A 139 -14.88 10.14 22.97
N CYS A 140 -13.69 9.66 23.40
CA CYS A 140 -13.26 9.75 24.79
C CYS A 140 -13.20 11.21 25.28
N GLN A 141 -12.70 12.11 24.43
CA GLN A 141 -12.59 13.53 24.80
C GLN A 141 -13.97 14.17 24.98
N VAL A 142 -14.91 13.91 24.07
CA VAL A 142 -16.30 14.39 24.19
C VAL A 142 -16.96 13.85 25.46
N LEU A 143 -16.78 12.56 25.78
CA LEU A 143 -17.30 11.98 27.02
C LEU A 143 -16.72 12.64 28.26
N ASN A 144 -15.41 12.86 28.31
CA ASN A 144 -14.73 13.53 29.42
C ASN A 144 -15.20 14.98 29.57
N ASP A 145 -15.43 15.69 28.48
CA ASP A 145 -15.94 17.08 28.51
C ASP A 145 -17.38 17.13 28.98
N LEU A 146 -18.23 16.18 28.59
CA LEU A 146 -19.61 16.03 29.09
C LEU A 146 -19.64 15.70 30.59
N GLU A 147 -18.74 14.83 31.06
CA GLU A 147 -18.61 14.49 32.48
C GLU A 147 -18.19 15.69 33.32
N ARG A 148 -17.34 16.57 32.79
CA ARG A 148 -16.94 17.81 33.46
C ARG A 148 -18.05 18.83 33.55
N GLN A 149 -18.88 18.93 32.51
CA GLN A 149 -19.99 19.87 32.44
C GLN A 149 -21.22 19.39 33.25
N HIS A 150 -21.41 18.06 33.33
CA HIS A 150 -22.52 17.42 34.00
C HIS A 150 -22.05 16.21 34.80
N PRO A 151 -21.48 16.42 36.00
CA PRO A 151 -21.02 15.32 36.85
C PRO A 151 -22.15 14.34 37.14
N GLY A 152 -22.00 13.07 36.75
CA GLY A 152 -22.98 12.01 37.02
C GLY A 152 -23.73 11.44 35.82
N ILE A 153 -23.66 12.04 34.62
CA ILE A 153 -24.33 11.52 33.41
C ILE A 153 -23.75 10.18 32.99
N THR A 154 -22.41 9.99 33.09
CA THR A 154 -21.73 8.76 32.75
C THR A 154 -21.95 7.62 33.73
N GLN A 155 -22.31 7.92 34.97
CA GLN A 155 -22.68 6.93 35.98
C GLN A 155 -23.98 6.23 35.62
N LEU A 156 -24.98 6.98 35.14
CA LEU A 156 -26.25 6.41 34.65
C LEU A 156 -26.09 5.44 33.47
N GLN A 157 -25.13 5.69 32.56
CA GLN A 157 -24.86 4.78 31.46
C GLN A 157 -24.07 3.54 31.89
N ARG A 158 -23.18 3.66 32.87
CA ARG A 158 -22.47 2.49 33.44
C ARG A 158 -23.44 1.57 34.18
N ASP A 159 -24.39 2.11 34.91
CA ASP A 159 -25.40 1.34 35.60
C ASP A 159 -26.38 0.64 34.63
N ALA A 160 -26.66 1.29 33.48
CA ALA A 160 -27.52 0.70 32.44
C ALA A 160 -26.79 -0.42 31.61
N VAL A 161 -25.49 -0.30 31.45
CA VAL A 161 -24.66 -1.32 30.75
C VAL A 161 -24.11 -2.37 31.74
N GLY A 162 -24.03 -2.06 33.03
CA GLY A 162 -23.50 -2.93 34.09
C GLY A 162 -24.46 -4.05 34.54
N ARG A 163 -25.69 -4.09 34.03
CA ARG A 163 -26.59 -5.25 34.18
C ARG A 163 -26.58 -6.10 32.91
N VAL A 164 -25.43 -6.70 32.57
CA VAL A 164 -25.46 -7.96 31.84
C VAL A 164 -25.80 -9.02 32.89
N VAL A 165 -27.08 -9.35 32.97
CA VAL A 165 -27.57 -10.49 33.73
C VAL A 165 -27.06 -11.74 33.01
N VAL A 166 -26.27 -12.55 33.70
CA VAL A 166 -25.88 -13.90 33.35
C VAL A 166 -27.12 -14.78 33.32
#